data_3c07797862f924ba3fa0a784cb04b0c2
#
_entry.id   3c07797862f924ba3fa0a784cb04b0c2
#
_cell.length_a   1.000
_cell.length_b   1.000
_cell.length_c   1.000
_cell.angle_alpha   90.00
_cell.angle_beta   90.00
_cell.angle_gamma   90.00
#
_symmetry.space_group_name_H-M   'P 1'
#
loop_
_entity.id
_entity.type
_entity.pdbx_description
1 polymer ?
#
loop_
_entity_poly.entity_id
_entity_poly.type
_entity_poly.pdbx_seq_one_letter_code
_entity_poly.pdbx_strand_id
1 'polypeptide(L)'
;MSEFSTQSRPYAEAIFEIAKDDKALDDWSENLAQVIEAMAEDSVKALINSPDLSQKKKTEVFNSLFEGEISKKIASFIQVLGQANRLNLLPSILEGFKSLVAIERNEKSVVVASSYNLEEDQLNKIKEALQKRTGATINLTAAVDKTLIGGIKISYEDQVIDLSLKNKLEALKAQLRN
;
A
#
# COMPACT_ATOMS: atom_id res chain seq x y z
N MET A 1 -12.56 4.64 7.67
CA MET A 1 -11.17 5.12 7.90
C MET A 1 -10.89 4.89 9.38
N SER A 2 -9.86 4.10 9.69
CA SER A 2 -9.55 3.76 11.10
C SER A 2 -8.93 4.97 11.81
N GLU A 3 -9.17 5.10 13.13
CA GLU A 3 -8.55 6.14 13.98
C GLU A 3 -7.02 6.17 13.86
N PHE A 4 -6.41 5.01 13.59
CA PHE A 4 -4.98 4.88 13.34
C PHE A 4 -4.49 5.67 12.12
N SER A 5 -5.29 5.81 11.06
CA SER A 5 -4.87 6.54 9.86
C SER A 5 -4.72 8.05 10.11
N THR A 6 -5.51 8.62 11.00
CA THR A 6 -5.43 10.04 11.38
C THR A 6 -4.18 10.35 12.19
N GLN A 7 -3.74 9.43 13.05
CA GLN A 7 -2.54 9.61 13.88
C GLN A 7 -1.24 9.32 13.12
N SER A 8 -1.27 8.42 12.14
CA SER A 8 -0.10 8.05 11.34
C SER A 8 0.23 9.06 10.23
N ARG A 9 -0.79 9.79 9.76
CA ARG A 9 -0.67 10.73 8.63
C ARG A 9 0.45 11.76 8.77
N PRO A 10 0.59 12.52 9.87
CA PRO A 10 1.66 13.51 10.00
C PRO A 10 3.05 12.89 9.96
N TYR A 11 3.21 11.66 10.44
CA TYR A 11 4.47 10.94 10.36
C TYR A 11 4.77 10.48 8.92
N ALA A 12 3.76 9.97 8.21
CA ALA A 12 3.91 9.58 6.80
C ALA A 12 4.28 10.77 5.91
N GLU A 13 3.63 11.93 6.12
CA GLU A 13 3.94 13.17 5.42
C GLU A 13 5.38 13.64 5.72
N ALA A 14 5.80 13.63 6.99
CA ALA A 14 7.15 14.05 7.39
C ALA A 14 8.25 13.17 6.79
N ILE A 15 8.10 11.84 6.82
CA ILE A 15 9.11 10.95 6.23
C ILE A 15 9.10 11.00 4.70
N PHE A 16 7.95 11.28 4.09
CA PHE A 16 7.84 11.45 2.64
C PHE A 16 8.64 12.67 2.18
N GLU A 17 8.52 13.81 2.85
CA GLU A 17 9.32 15.00 2.54
C GLU A 17 10.82 14.73 2.67
N ILE A 18 11.25 14.08 3.75
CA ILE A 18 12.66 13.73 3.97
C ILE A 18 13.17 12.77 2.89
N ALA A 19 12.38 11.74 2.55
CA ALA A 19 12.75 10.75 1.55
C ALA A 19 12.78 11.34 0.13
N LYS A 20 11.90 12.30 -0.15
CA LYS A 20 11.84 13.04 -1.42
C LYS A 20 13.07 13.92 -1.60
N ASP A 21 13.47 14.68 -0.57
CA ASP A 21 14.66 15.53 -0.60
C ASP A 21 15.94 14.70 -0.80
N ASP A 22 16.01 13.52 -0.21
CA ASP A 22 17.12 12.58 -0.35
C ASP A 22 17.08 11.77 -1.65
N LYS A 23 15.99 11.85 -2.43
CA LYS A 23 15.73 11.01 -3.62
C LYS A 23 15.80 9.51 -3.33
N ALA A 24 15.41 9.11 -2.15
CA ALA A 24 15.51 7.75 -1.59
C ALA A 24 14.15 7.15 -1.25
N LEU A 25 13.09 7.46 -2.03
CA LEU A 25 11.72 6.98 -1.77
C LEU A 25 11.62 5.46 -1.74
N ASP A 26 12.35 4.77 -2.64
CA ASP A 26 12.33 3.31 -2.69
C ASP A 26 13.06 2.71 -1.50
N ASP A 27 14.25 3.23 -1.16
CA ASP A 27 15.05 2.77 -0.02
C ASP A 27 14.26 2.91 1.29
N TRP A 28 13.53 4.03 1.48
CA TRP A 28 12.67 4.21 2.63
C TRP A 28 11.53 3.20 2.68
N SER A 29 10.90 2.94 1.53
CA SER A 29 9.81 1.97 1.44
C SER A 29 10.26 0.55 1.78
N GLU A 30 11.43 0.13 1.25
CA GLU A 30 12.01 -1.20 1.50
C GLU A 30 12.45 -1.36 2.95
N ASN A 31 13.23 -0.42 3.48
CA ASN A 31 13.69 -0.47 4.86
C ASN A 31 12.55 -0.47 5.87
N LEU A 32 11.51 0.36 5.66
CA LEU A 32 10.34 0.35 6.53
C LEU A 32 9.55 -0.96 6.43
N ALA A 33 9.48 -1.56 5.24
CA ALA A 33 8.82 -2.86 5.06
C ALA A 33 9.57 -3.96 5.82
N GLN A 34 10.90 -4.01 5.74
CA GLN A 34 11.75 -4.95 6.50
C GLN A 34 11.55 -4.80 8.01
N VAL A 35 11.51 -3.56 8.51
CA VAL A 35 11.27 -3.28 9.93
C VAL A 35 9.89 -3.80 10.36
N ILE A 36 8.86 -3.62 9.54
CA ILE A 36 7.50 -4.09 9.85
C ILE A 36 7.43 -5.62 9.79
N GLU A 37 8.12 -6.27 8.86
CA GLU A 37 8.19 -7.72 8.77
C GLU A 37 8.84 -8.31 10.04
N ALA A 38 9.94 -7.72 10.50
CA ALA A 38 10.56 -8.11 11.76
C ALA A 38 9.65 -7.87 12.97
N MET A 39 8.84 -6.82 12.96
CA MET A 39 7.82 -6.58 14.01
C MET A 39 6.72 -7.64 14.04
N ALA A 40 6.53 -8.39 12.96
CA ALA A 40 5.55 -9.47 12.92
C ALA A 40 6.03 -10.73 13.67
N GLU A 41 7.31 -10.83 14.00
CA GLU A 41 7.85 -11.93 14.79
C GLU A 41 7.38 -11.86 16.26
N ASP A 42 7.07 -13.01 16.84
CA ASP A 42 6.52 -13.08 18.20
C ASP A 42 7.51 -12.60 19.27
N SER A 43 8.81 -12.77 19.05
CA SER A 43 9.89 -12.27 19.91
C SER A 43 9.91 -10.74 19.97
N VAL A 44 9.75 -10.08 18.83
CA VAL A 44 9.75 -8.63 18.71
C VAL A 44 8.44 -8.04 19.24
N LYS A 45 7.30 -8.69 18.97
CA LYS A 45 6.01 -8.32 19.56
C LYS A 45 6.05 -8.38 21.10
N ALA A 46 6.63 -9.44 21.64
CA ALA A 46 6.79 -9.59 23.09
C ALA A 46 7.66 -8.48 23.68
N LEU A 47 8.75 -8.10 23.00
CA LEU A 47 9.62 -7.00 23.40
C LEU A 47 8.88 -5.66 23.43
N ILE A 48 8.16 -5.33 22.37
CA ILE A 48 7.42 -4.05 22.23
C ILE A 48 6.33 -3.96 23.30
N ASN A 49 5.62 -5.05 23.58
CA ASN A 49 4.50 -5.10 24.52
C ASN A 49 4.91 -5.37 25.97
N SER A 50 6.19 -5.67 26.25
CA SER A 50 6.66 -5.96 27.60
C SER A 50 6.42 -4.78 28.56
N PRO A 51 5.75 -4.95 29.70
CA PRO A 51 5.58 -3.88 30.68
C PRO A 51 6.85 -3.62 31.51
N ASP A 52 7.79 -4.58 31.54
CA ASP A 52 8.96 -4.54 32.41
C ASP A 52 10.10 -3.67 31.88
N LEU A 53 10.06 -3.34 30.59
CA LEU A 53 11.08 -2.55 29.93
C LEU A 53 10.66 -1.09 29.76
N SER A 54 11.58 -0.18 30.09
CA SER A 54 11.35 1.24 29.79
C SER A 54 11.31 1.48 28.28
N GLN A 55 10.54 2.48 27.81
CA GLN A 55 10.43 2.81 26.38
C GLN A 55 11.78 3.04 25.73
N LYS A 56 12.70 3.69 26.45
CA LYS A 56 14.07 3.92 25.98
C LYS A 56 14.80 2.61 25.70
N LYS A 57 14.76 1.66 26.63
CA LYS A 57 15.40 0.33 26.44
C LYS A 57 14.77 -0.46 25.31
N LYS A 58 13.43 -0.45 25.19
CA LYS A 58 12.72 -1.10 24.06
C LYS A 58 13.22 -0.56 22.73
N THR A 59 13.31 0.75 22.61
CA THR A 59 13.75 1.41 21.37
C THR A 59 15.22 1.16 21.06
N GLU A 60 16.09 1.12 22.10
CA GLU A 60 17.51 0.80 21.93
C GLU A 60 17.70 -0.64 21.43
N VAL A 61 17.03 -1.60 22.07
CA VAL A 61 17.08 -3.01 21.65
C VAL A 61 16.49 -3.18 20.25
N PHE A 62 15.36 -2.52 19.96
CA PHE A 62 14.76 -2.57 18.65
C PHE A 62 15.67 -2.01 17.56
N ASN A 63 16.31 -0.86 17.79
CA ASN A 63 17.27 -0.29 16.84
C ASN A 63 18.52 -1.17 16.66
N SER A 64 18.98 -1.85 17.71
CA SER A 64 20.14 -2.74 17.60
C SER A 64 19.90 -3.97 16.72
N LEU A 65 18.62 -4.37 16.52
CA LEU A 65 18.26 -5.46 15.61
C LEU A 65 18.54 -5.12 14.15
N PHE A 66 18.53 -3.83 13.82
CA PHE A 66 18.68 -3.33 12.45
C PHE A 66 19.98 -2.54 12.25
N GLU A 67 20.93 -2.67 13.19
CA GLU A 67 22.19 -1.93 13.12
C GLU A 67 23.01 -2.38 11.91
N GLY A 68 23.22 -1.44 10.98
CA GLY A 68 23.92 -1.68 9.70
C GLY A 68 23.03 -2.07 8.52
N GLU A 69 21.76 -2.39 8.74
CA GLU A 69 20.81 -2.76 7.67
C GLU A 69 19.96 -1.58 7.21
N ILE A 70 19.64 -0.64 8.10
CA ILE A 70 18.82 0.54 7.81
C ILE A 70 19.63 1.83 7.84
N SER A 71 19.18 2.84 7.12
CA SER A 71 19.82 4.14 7.12
C SER A 71 19.71 4.83 8.49
N LYS A 72 20.72 5.68 8.81
CA LYS A 72 20.73 6.45 10.08
C LYS A 72 19.48 7.30 10.28
N LYS A 73 18.91 7.83 9.19
CA LYS A 73 17.69 8.65 9.25
C LYS A 73 16.48 7.82 9.65
N ILE A 74 16.36 6.61 9.10
CA ILE A 74 15.28 5.66 9.44
C ILE A 74 15.42 5.20 10.88
N ALA A 75 16.63 4.88 11.33
CA ALA A 75 16.90 4.54 12.74
C ALA A 75 16.48 5.68 13.68
N SER A 76 16.81 6.94 13.34
CA SER A 76 16.38 8.11 14.10
C SER A 76 14.86 8.28 14.12
N PHE A 77 14.18 8.02 12.99
CA PHE A 77 12.73 8.06 12.92
C PHE A 77 12.08 6.99 13.81
N ILE A 78 12.59 5.77 13.78
CA ILE A 78 12.15 4.68 14.66
C ILE A 78 12.35 5.06 16.14
N GLN A 79 13.48 5.71 16.45
CA GLN A 79 13.77 6.19 17.81
C GLN A 79 12.74 7.22 18.27
N VAL A 80 12.34 8.16 17.43
CA VAL A 80 11.30 9.15 17.75
C VAL A 80 9.96 8.47 18.00
N LEU A 81 9.56 7.51 17.15
CA LEU A 81 8.33 6.73 17.35
C LEU A 81 8.37 5.90 18.63
N GLY A 82 9.52 5.30 18.94
CA GLY A 82 9.72 4.53 20.16
C GLY A 82 9.57 5.37 21.43
N GLN A 83 10.20 6.56 21.45
CA GLN A 83 10.07 7.51 22.57
C GLN A 83 8.63 7.99 22.77
N ALA A 84 7.89 8.16 21.67
CA ALA A 84 6.49 8.54 21.68
C ALA A 84 5.53 7.36 22.02
N ASN A 85 6.04 6.13 22.21
CA ASN A 85 5.26 4.89 22.35
C ASN A 85 4.31 4.64 21.18
N ARG A 86 4.76 4.91 19.95
CA ARG A 86 3.97 4.84 18.72
C ARG A 86 4.53 3.88 17.65
N LEU A 87 5.37 2.93 18.06
CA LEU A 87 5.89 1.91 17.15
C LEU A 87 4.78 1.10 16.46
N ASN A 88 3.66 0.89 17.15
CA ASN A 88 2.49 0.19 16.60
C ASN A 88 1.85 0.90 15.39
N LEU A 89 2.16 2.18 15.16
CA LEU A 89 1.66 2.93 14.01
C LEU A 89 2.50 2.69 12.74
N LEU A 90 3.67 2.05 12.83
CA LEU A 90 4.58 1.84 11.70
C LEU A 90 3.89 1.22 10.46
N PRO A 91 3.02 0.18 10.58
CA PRO A 91 2.32 -0.35 9.41
C PRO A 91 1.43 0.68 8.72
N SER A 92 0.65 1.45 9.51
CA SER A 92 -0.21 2.51 8.96
C SER A 92 0.57 3.70 8.41
N ILE A 93 1.75 3.98 8.96
CA ILE A 93 2.67 5.01 8.44
C ILE A 93 3.22 4.58 7.09
N LEU A 94 3.63 3.32 6.94
CA LEU A 94 4.12 2.79 5.66
C LEU A 94 3.03 2.81 4.58
N GLU A 95 1.78 2.46 4.92
CA GLU A 95 0.65 2.56 3.98
C GLU A 95 0.43 4.01 3.52
N GLY A 96 0.44 4.96 4.46
CA GLY A 96 0.34 6.39 4.15
C GLY A 96 1.50 6.87 3.29
N PHE A 97 2.73 6.48 3.62
CA PHE A 97 3.92 6.79 2.84
C PHE A 97 3.85 6.26 1.41
N LYS A 98 3.49 4.98 1.23
CA LYS A 98 3.30 4.37 -0.10
C LYS A 98 2.24 5.09 -0.92
N SER A 99 1.16 5.53 -0.28
CA SER A 99 0.11 6.31 -0.94
C SER A 99 0.64 7.66 -1.44
N LEU A 100 1.45 8.36 -0.65
CA LEU A 100 2.08 9.63 -1.04
C LEU A 100 3.08 9.42 -2.18
N VAL A 101 3.90 8.38 -2.13
CA VAL A 101 4.83 8.01 -3.22
C VAL A 101 4.07 7.72 -4.51
N ALA A 102 2.96 6.99 -4.44
CA ALA A 102 2.14 6.70 -5.61
C ALA A 102 1.55 7.96 -6.24
N ILE A 103 1.07 8.90 -5.41
CA ILE A 103 0.57 10.21 -5.87
C ILE A 103 1.69 11.00 -6.56
N GLU A 104 2.88 11.08 -5.95
CA GLU A 104 4.02 11.80 -6.52
C GLU A 104 4.46 11.23 -7.87
N ARG A 105 4.43 9.92 -8.01
CA ARG A 105 4.77 9.22 -9.26
C ARG A 105 3.62 9.17 -10.28
N ASN A 106 2.48 9.75 -9.93
CA ASN A 106 1.25 9.63 -10.71
C ASN A 106 0.92 8.16 -11.06
N GLU A 107 1.09 7.28 -10.07
CA GLU A 107 0.79 5.87 -10.18
C GLU A 107 -0.63 5.58 -9.71
N LYS A 108 -1.34 4.72 -10.46
CA LYS A 108 -2.69 4.27 -10.09
C LYS A 108 -2.73 2.76 -9.97
N SER A 109 -3.18 2.27 -8.82
CA SER A 109 -3.48 0.85 -8.64
C SER A 109 -4.82 0.52 -9.26
N VAL A 110 -4.81 -0.47 -10.16
CA VAL A 110 -5.99 -0.94 -10.88
C VAL A 110 -6.16 -2.44 -10.65
N VAL A 111 -7.33 -2.85 -10.20
CA VAL A 111 -7.69 -4.26 -10.08
C VAL A 111 -8.59 -4.63 -11.26
N VAL A 112 -8.19 -5.65 -12.00
CA VAL A 112 -8.98 -6.22 -13.10
C VAL A 112 -9.48 -7.59 -12.68
N ALA A 113 -10.78 -7.71 -12.44
CA ALA A 113 -11.45 -8.98 -12.18
C ALA A 113 -11.98 -9.58 -13.48
N SER A 114 -11.70 -10.86 -13.72
CA SER A 114 -12.17 -11.63 -14.87
C SER A 114 -12.71 -12.99 -14.43
N SER A 115 -13.57 -13.60 -15.24
CA SER A 115 -14.07 -14.96 -15.01
C SER A 115 -13.02 -16.06 -15.17
N TYR A 116 -11.88 -15.76 -15.79
CA TYR A 116 -10.74 -16.66 -16.03
C TYR A 116 -9.41 -15.92 -15.89
N ASN A 117 -8.31 -16.67 -15.78
CA ASN A 117 -6.99 -16.07 -15.76
C ASN A 117 -6.70 -15.33 -17.07
N LEU A 118 -6.33 -14.07 -16.97
CA LEU A 118 -5.91 -13.26 -18.12
C LEU A 118 -4.45 -13.56 -18.46
N GLU A 119 -4.15 -13.66 -19.75
CA GLU A 119 -2.80 -13.80 -20.25
C GLU A 119 -2.05 -12.46 -20.20
N GLU A 120 -0.71 -12.50 -20.15
CA GLU A 120 0.12 -11.29 -20.05
C GLU A 120 -0.15 -10.28 -21.17
N ASP A 121 -0.38 -10.76 -22.40
CA ASP A 121 -0.72 -9.91 -23.54
C ASP A 121 -2.04 -9.17 -23.35
N GLN A 122 -3.01 -9.80 -22.72
CA GLN A 122 -4.30 -9.19 -22.41
C GLN A 122 -4.16 -8.13 -21.32
N LEU A 123 -3.38 -8.43 -20.27
CA LEU A 123 -3.07 -7.49 -19.20
C LEU A 123 -2.33 -6.26 -19.72
N ASN A 124 -1.35 -6.45 -20.59
CA ASN A 124 -0.59 -5.36 -21.20
C ASN A 124 -1.49 -4.45 -22.06
N LYS A 125 -2.39 -5.01 -22.87
CA LYS A 125 -3.36 -4.22 -23.67
C LYS A 125 -4.29 -3.39 -22.78
N ILE A 126 -4.77 -3.97 -21.66
CA ILE A 126 -5.61 -3.26 -20.69
C ILE A 126 -4.82 -2.15 -20.05
N LYS A 127 -3.57 -2.43 -19.63
CA LYS A 127 -2.66 -1.46 -19.03
C LYS A 127 -2.41 -0.26 -19.97
N GLU A 128 -2.06 -0.51 -21.22
CA GLU A 128 -1.84 0.54 -22.21
C GLU A 128 -3.09 1.39 -22.47
N ALA A 129 -4.26 0.74 -22.58
CA ALA A 129 -5.52 1.46 -22.79
C ALA A 129 -5.85 2.37 -21.61
N LEU A 130 -5.61 1.90 -20.38
CA LEU A 130 -5.80 2.67 -19.17
C LEU A 130 -4.78 3.81 -19.05
N GLN A 131 -3.50 3.56 -19.35
CA GLN A 131 -2.46 4.60 -19.37
C GLN A 131 -2.80 5.74 -20.35
N LYS A 132 -3.24 5.39 -21.55
CA LYS A 132 -3.69 6.39 -22.55
C LYS A 132 -4.87 7.21 -22.08
N ARG A 133 -5.78 6.61 -21.32
CA ARG A 133 -6.99 7.28 -20.83
C ARG A 133 -6.73 8.15 -19.61
N THR A 134 -5.88 7.71 -18.69
CA THR A 134 -5.64 8.36 -17.40
C THR A 134 -4.40 9.26 -17.40
N GLY A 135 -3.46 9.06 -18.33
CA GLY A 135 -2.17 9.74 -18.33
C GLY A 135 -1.26 9.34 -17.16
N ALA A 136 -1.62 8.27 -16.43
CA ALA A 136 -0.93 7.81 -15.23
C ALA A 136 -0.20 6.49 -15.50
N THR A 137 0.82 6.19 -14.69
CA THR A 137 1.42 4.87 -14.64
C THR A 137 0.47 3.90 -13.95
N ILE A 138 0.14 2.78 -14.62
CA ILE A 138 -0.83 1.82 -14.10
C ILE A 138 -0.13 0.62 -13.49
N ASN A 139 -0.38 0.39 -12.19
CA ASN A 139 -0.04 -0.84 -11.48
C ASN A 139 -1.26 -1.76 -11.49
N LEU A 140 -1.25 -2.75 -12.42
CA LEU A 140 -2.38 -3.62 -12.68
C LEU A 140 -2.26 -4.91 -11.90
N THR A 141 -3.30 -5.25 -11.11
CA THR A 141 -3.44 -6.53 -10.41
C THR A 141 -4.61 -7.30 -11.02
N ALA A 142 -4.37 -8.54 -11.46
CA ALA A 142 -5.41 -9.42 -11.96
C ALA A 142 -6.01 -10.25 -10.83
N ALA A 143 -7.34 -10.35 -10.80
CA ALA A 143 -8.08 -11.21 -9.89
C ALA A 143 -9.06 -12.09 -10.69
N VAL A 144 -9.26 -13.33 -10.24
CA VAL A 144 -10.28 -14.21 -10.83
C VAL A 144 -11.54 -14.13 -9.99
N ASP A 145 -12.64 -13.69 -10.61
CA ASP A 145 -13.96 -13.66 -10.01
C ASP A 145 -14.90 -14.61 -10.75
N LYS A 146 -15.12 -15.78 -10.16
CA LYS A 146 -16.00 -16.83 -10.73
C LYS A 146 -17.48 -16.45 -10.73
N THR A 147 -17.88 -15.36 -10.12
CA THR A 147 -19.27 -14.86 -10.17
C THR A 147 -19.57 -14.14 -11.48
N LEU A 148 -18.55 -13.75 -12.23
CA LEU A 148 -18.68 -13.20 -13.56
C LEU A 148 -18.94 -14.32 -14.58
N ILE A 149 -20.03 -14.19 -15.34
CA ILE A 149 -20.34 -15.11 -16.46
C ILE A 149 -19.31 -14.96 -17.58
N GLY A 150 -18.75 -13.73 -17.75
CA GLY A 150 -17.74 -13.38 -18.73
C GLY A 150 -17.54 -11.88 -18.81
N GLY A 151 -16.46 -11.47 -19.49
CA GLY A 151 -16.01 -10.08 -19.53
C GLY A 151 -15.08 -9.75 -18.38
N ILE A 152 -14.86 -8.45 -18.16
CA ILE A 152 -13.96 -7.94 -17.14
C ILE A 152 -14.61 -6.81 -16.34
N LYS A 153 -14.22 -6.67 -15.09
CA LYS A 153 -14.57 -5.56 -14.21
C LYS A 153 -13.28 -4.87 -13.78
N ILE A 154 -13.16 -3.58 -14.01
CA ILE A 154 -11.97 -2.79 -13.71
C ILE A 154 -12.32 -1.87 -12.55
N SER A 155 -11.57 -1.96 -11.47
CA SER A 155 -11.73 -1.12 -10.28
C SER A 155 -10.45 -0.32 -10.06
N TYR A 156 -10.56 1.00 -9.94
CA TYR A 156 -9.46 1.89 -9.60
C TYR A 156 -9.99 3.06 -8.76
N GLU A 157 -9.29 3.36 -7.67
CA GLU A 157 -9.76 4.34 -6.69
C GLU A 157 -11.22 4.05 -6.30
N ASP A 158 -12.11 5.02 -6.40
CA ASP A 158 -13.54 4.89 -6.11
C ASP A 158 -14.38 4.62 -7.36
N GLN A 159 -13.73 4.32 -8.50
CA GLN A 159 -14.42 4.08 -9.77
C GLN A 159 -14.42 2.60 -10.14
N VAL A 160 -15.55 2.15 -10.66
CA VAL A 160 -15.71 0.80 -11.19
C VAL A 160 -16.23 0.87 -12.62
N ILE A 161 -15.47 0.29 -13.56
CA ILE A 161 -15.88 0.12 -14.95
C ILE A 161 -16.27 -1.35 -15.13
N ASP A 162 -17.57 -1.61 -15.24
CA ASP A 162 -18.10 -2.95 -15.41
C ASP A 162 -18.37 -3.24 -16.90
N LEU A 163 -17.48 -4.06 -17.50
CA LEU A 163 -17.56 -4.54 -18.88
C LEU A 163 -18.00 -6.02 -18.93
N SER A 164 -18.65 -6.52 -17.88
CA SER A 164 -19.14 -7.89 -17.81
C SER A 164 -20.32 -8.13 -18.76
N LEU A 165 -20.45 -9.37 -19.18
CA LEU A 165 -21.62 -9.80 -19.98
C LEU A 165 -22.93 -9.63 -19.21
N LYS A 166 -22.90 -9.82 -17.90
CA LYS A 166 -24.06 -9.60 -17.03
C LYS A 166 -24.58 -8.17 -17.13
N ASN A 167 -23.69 -7.20 -16.97
CA ASN A 167 -24.05 -5.78 -17.07
C ASN A 167 -24.60 -5.42 -18.46
N LYS A 168 -23.98 -5.95 -19.54
CA LYS A 168 -24.48 -5.74 -20.91
C LYS A 168 -25.89 -6.32 -21.12
N LEU A 169 -26.15 -7.50 -20.58
CA LEU A 169 -27.48 -8.13 -20.66
C LEU A 169 -28.53 -7.36 -19.87
N GLU A 170 -28.18 -6.86 -18.68
CA GLU A 170 -29.07 -6.02 -17.87
C GLU A 170 -29.41 -4.69 -18.58
N ALA A 171 -28.41 -4.06 -19.20
CA ALA A 171 -28.62 -2.84 -20.00
C ALA A 171 -29.54 -3.08 -21.20
N LEU A 172 -29.34 -4.19 -21.96
CA LEU A 172 -30.23 -4.58 -23.05
C LEU A 172 -31.65 -4.87 -22.58
N LYS A 173 -31.81 -5.59 -21.45
CA LYS A 173 -33.13 -5.85 -20.87
C LYS A 173 -33.85 -4.58 -20.47
N ALA A 174 -33.13 -3.58 -19.96
CA ALA A 174 -33.72 -2.29 -19.61
C ALA A 174 -34.20 -1.52 -20.86
N GLN A 175 -33.41 -1.58 -21.97
CA GLN A 175 -33.81 -0.94 -23.24
C GLN A 175 -35.03 -1.59 -23.91
N LEU A 176 -35.21 -2.91 -23.73
CA LEU A 176 -36.35 -3.65 -24.31
C LEU A 176 -37.64 -3.51 -23.49
N ARG A 177 -37.57 -2.96 -22.27
CA ARG A 177 -38.73 -2.72 -21.39
C ARG A 177 -39.34 -1.34 -21.54
N ASN A 178 -38.66 -0.43 -22.25
CA ASN A 178 -39.17 0.90 -22.64
C ASN A 178 -39.71 0.85 -24.07
#